data_017a5d7d13e49b75736737b2517939fb
#
_entry.id   017a5d7d13e49b75736737b2517939fb
#
_cell.length_a   1.000
_cell.length_b   1.000
_cell.length_c   1.000
_cell.angle_alpha   90.00
_cell.angle_beta   90.00
_cell.angle_gamma   90.00
#
_symmetry.space_group_name_H-M   'P 1'
#
loop_
_entity.id
_entity.type
_entity.pdbx_description
1 polymer ?
#
loop_
_entity_poly.entity_id
_entity_poly.type
_entity_poly.pdbx_seq_one_letter_code
_entity_poly.pdbx_strand_id
1 'polypeptide(L)'
;MVCAKFAHTTQHGAIAGKQQTKETVLYNLDVIISVGYRVHSKRGTAFRIWARQIIKDYLVKGYAVNERIRHEQIGELRQLVGMLGRTIQNQPIISTDETTALFEVVTDYTYALDTLDNYDYERLSIDKTTKEEPFHATYENAMQAIDGLREKFGGSVLFGNEKDDSFKSSIGQIYQTFGGEELYPSVEEKAAMLLYLVTKNHSFSDGNKRIAATLFLWFLNNNGILYREDGSKRLADNTLVALTLMIAESKTEEKDVMVKVVVNLINQKN
;
A
#
# COMPACT_ATOMS: atom_id res chain seq x y z
N MET A 1 -13.01 -33.14 -24.93
CA MET A 1 -12.84 -32.66 -26.33
C MET A 1 -11.47 -31.96 -26.37
N VAL A 2 -10.57 -32.36 -27.24
CA VAL A 2 -9.15 -31.90 -27.27
C VAL A 2 -8.98 -30.66 -28.14
N CYS A 3 -9.76 -30.53 -29.20
CA CYS A 3 -9.79 -29.34 -30.06
C CYS A 3 -11.19 -29.11 -30.65
N ALA A 4 -11.46 -27.88 -31.05
CA ALA A 4 -12.68 -27.49 -31.75
C ALA A 4 -12.32 -26.59 -32.93
N LYS A 5 -13.09 -26.72 -34.04
CA LYS A 5 -12.93 -25.84 -35.21
C LYS A 5 -13.95 -24.72 -35.13
N PHE A 6 -13.48 -23.51 -35.34
CA PHE A 6 -14.30 -22.31 -35.40
C PHE A 6 -14.10 -21.59 -36.72
N ALA A 7 -15.19 -21.21 -37.34
CA ALA A 7 -15.16 -20.38 -38.54
C ALA A 7 -15.18 -18.90 -38.09
N HIS A 8 -14.13 -18.17 -38.44
CA HIS A 8 -14.03 -16.73 -38.16
C HIS A 8 -14.16 -15.97 -39.49
N THR A 9 -15.19 -15.16 -39.60
CA THR A 9 -15.47 -14.36 -40.82
C THR A 9 -14.96 -12.91 -40.60
N THR A 10 -14.07 -12.48 -41.49
CA THR A 10 -13.53 -11.11 -41.49
C THR A 10 -13.74 -10.47 -42.86
N GLN A 11 -13.73 -9.14 -42.94
CA GLN A 11 -13.74 -8.43 -44.21
C GLN A 11 -12.42 -8.71 -44.98
N HIS A 12 -12.52 -8.89 -46.28
CA HIS A 12 -11.34 -9.10 -47.11
C HIS A 12 -10.54 -7.81 -47.27
N GLY A 13 -9.25 -7.85 -46.88
CA GLY A 13 -8.42 -6.63 -46.79
C GLY A 13 -8.16 -5.91 -48.13
N ALA A 14 -8.36 -6.60 -49.30
CA ALA A 14 -8.07 -6.05 -50.61
C ALA A 14 -9.32 -5.78 -51.45
N ILE A 15 -10.50 -6.27 -51.09
CA ILE A 15 -11.73 -6.15 -51.88
C ILE A 15 -12.85 -5.65 -50.96
N ALA A 16 -13.31 -4.41 -51.17
CA ALA A 16 -14.39 -3.84 -50.42
C ALA A 16 -15.71 -4.64 -50.59
N GLY A 17 -16.39 -4.94 -49.49
CA GLY A 17 -17.67 -5.68 -49.48
C GLY A 17 -17.53 -7.22 -49.54
N LYS A 18 -16.33 -7.79 -49.67
CA LYS A 18 -16.13 -9.23 -49.66
C LYS A 18 -15.75 -9.75 -48.30
N GLN A 19 -16.40 -10.80 -47.85
CA GLN A 19 -16.09 -11.48 -46.60
C GLN A 19 -15.18 -12.69 -46.85
N GLN A 20 -14.22 -12.89 -45.95
CA GLN A 20 -13.35 -14.06 -45.96
C GLN A 20 -13.58 -14.88 -44.71
N THR A 21 -13.92 -16.14 -44.84
CA THR A 21 -14.07 -17.08 -43.74
C THR A 21 -12.83 -17.92 -43.57
N LYS A 22 -12.24 -17.93 -42.40
CA LYS A 22 -11.08 -18.75 -42.08
C LYS A 22 -11.44 -19.71 -40.94
N GLU A 23 -11.22 -21.01 -41.17
CA GLU A 23 -11.30 -21.99 -40.07
C GLU A 23 -10.06 -21.91 -39.20
N THR A 24 -10.31 -21.73 -37.88
CA THR A 24 -9.27 -21.74 -36.86
C THR A 24 -9.52 -22.89 -35.92
N VAL A 25 -8.48 -23.66 -35.61
CA VAL A 25 -8.54 -24.73 -34.64
C VAL A 25 -8.14 -24.18 -33.26
N LEU A 26 -9.03 -24.31 -32.30
CA LEU A 26 -8.76 -24.01 -30.91
C LEU A 26 -8.46 -25.29 -30.15
N TYR A 27 -7.46 -25.24 -29.30
CA TYR A 27 -7.04 -26.35 -28.45
C TYR A 27 -7.39 -26.05 -27.00
N ASN A 28 -7.70 -27.08 -26.22
CA ASN A 28 -7.90 -26.90 -24.77
C ASN A 28 -6.58 -26.63 -24.05
N LEU A 29 -6.68 -26.17 -22.81
CA LEU A 29 -5.52 -25.81 -21.99
C LEU A 29 -4.57 -26.99 -21.75
N ASP A 30 -5.10 -28.22 -21.62
CA ASP A 30 -4.28 -29.42 -21.39
C ASP A 30 -3.33 -29.70 -22.55
N VAL A 31 -3.81 -29.50 -23.79
CA VAL A 31 -2.99 -29.62 -24.98
C VAL A 31 -1.92 -28.54 -25.02
N ILE A 32 -2.29 -27.31 -24.72
CA ILE A 32 -1.33 -26.19 -24.71
C ILE A 32 -0.21 -26.45 -23.70
N ILE A 33 -0.55 -26.91 -22.51
CA ILE A 33 0.41 -27.25 -21.45
C ILE A 33 1.31 -28.41 -21.93
N SER A 34 0.70 -29.50 -22.42
CA SER A 34 1.43 -30.70 -22.84
C SER A 34 2.41 -30.42 -23.99
N VAL A 35 2.00 -29.62 -24.98
CA VAL A 35 2.84 -29.21 -26.09
C VAL A 35 3.91 -28.23 -25.65
N GLY A 36 3.55 -27.24 -24.82
CA GLY A 36 4.50 -26.23 -24.30
C GLY A 36 5.69 -26.83 -23.55
N TYR A 37 5.48 -27.95 -22.85
CA TYR A 37 6.55 -28.68 -22.18
C TYR A 37 7.44 -29.51 -23.14
N ARG A 38 6.94 -29.92 -24.28
CA ARG A 38 7.66 -30.79 -25.24
C ARG A 38 8.39 -30.05 -26.38
N VAL A 39 7.94 -28.83 -26.69
CA VAL A 39 8.49 -28.08 -27.82
C VAL A 39 9.84 -27.45 -27.47
N HIS A 40 10.87 -27.81 -28.24
CA HIS A 40 12.23 -27.25 -28.17
C HIS A 40 12.33 -25.96 -29.01
N SER A 41 11.73 -24.87 -28.54
CA SER A 41 11.80 -23.56 -29.18
C SER A 41 11.99 -22.44 -28.14
N LYS A 42 12.41 -21.25 -28.60
CA LYS A 42 12.50 -20.05 -27.71
C LYS A 42 11.17 -19.77 -27.03
N ARG A 43 10.04 -19.90 -27.74
CA ARG A 43 8.69 -19.71 -27.19
C ARG A 43 8.32 -20.81 -26.17
N GLY A 44 8.66 -22.06 -26.46
CA GLY A 44 8.45 -23.17 -25.53
C GLY A 44 9.29 -23.01 -24.25
N THR A 45 10.51 -22.49 -24.36
CA THR A 45 11.35 -22.17 -23.20
C THR A 45 10.74 -21.05 -22.37
N ALA A 46 10.29 -19.95 -22.98
CA ALA A 46 9.59 -18.86 -22.28
C ALA A 46 8.32 -19.36 -21.58
N PHE A 47 7.53 -20.23 -22.24
CA PHE A 47 6.34 -20.83 -21.62
C PHE A 47 6.71 -21.67 -20.38
N ARG A 48 7.76 -22.49 -20.44
CA ARG A 48 8.20 -23.30 -19.28
C ARG A 48 8.69 -22.45 -18.12
N ILE A 49 9.40 -21.37 -18.39
CA ILE A 49 9.85 -20.42 -17.36
C ILE A 49 8.64 -19.78 -16.67
N TRP A 50 7.69 -19.27 -17.44
CA TRP A 50 6.45 -18.69 -16.95
C TRP A 50 5.63 -19.71 -16.14
N ALA A 51 5.37 -20.90 -16.67
CA ALA A 51 4.59 -21.94 -16.00
C ALA A 51 5.24 -22.38 -14.67
N ARG A 52 6.58 -22.51 -14.66
CA ARG A 52 7.32 -22.84 -13.43
C ARG A 52 7.19 -21.75 -12.39
N GLN A 53 7.19 -20.47 -12.78
CA GLN A 53 7.02 -19.36 -11.85
C GLN A 53 5.61 -19.39 -11.23
N ILE A 54 4.57 -19.57 -12.03
CA ILE A 54 3.19 -19.70 -11.53
C ILE A 54 3.05 -20.85 -10.54
N ILE A 55 3.62 -22.02 -10.86
CA ILE A 55 3.58 -23.19 -9.96
C ILE A 55 4.34 -22.88 -8.66
N LYS A 56 5.49 -22.25 -8.74
CA LYS A 56 6.28 -21.85 -7.59
C LYS A 56 5.49 -20.88 -6.68
N ASP A 57 4.90 -19.85 -7.27
CA ASP A 57 4.09 -18.87 -6.54
C ASP A 57 2.89 -19.56 -5.85
N TYR A 58 2.20 -20.47 -6.55
CA TYR A 58 1.11 -21.23 -5.96
C TYR A 58 1.56 -22.11 -4.78
N LEU A 59 2.68 -22.82 -4.90
CA LEU A 59 3.20 -23.70 -3.85
C LEU A 59 3.75 -22.93 -2.65
N VAL A 60 4.36 -21.76 -2.87
CA VAL A 60 5.01 -20.97 -1.81
C VAL A 60 4.01 -20.02 -1.13
N LYS A 61 3.17 -19.35 -1.91
CA LYS A 61 2.22 -18.33 -1.42
C LYS A 61 0.82 -18.88 -1.17
N GLY A 62 0.51 -20.10 -1.63
CA GLY A 62 -0.83 -20.70 -1.58
C GLY A 62 -1.80 -20.21 -2.66
N TYR A 63 -1.39 -19.27 -3.51
CA TYR A 63 -2.19 -18.76 -4.63
C TYR A 63 -1.29 -18.30 -5.79
N ALA A 64 -1.85 -18.28 -7.00
CA ALA A 64 -1.25 -17.65 -8.17
C ALA A 64 -2.28 -16.70 -8.80
N VAL A 65 -1.93 -15.44 -8.96
CA VAL A 65 -2.81 -14.40 -9.49
C VAL A 65 -2.35 -14.01 -10.89
N ASN A 66 -3.30 -13.81 -11.80
CA ASN A 66 -3.03 -13.15 -13.06
C ASN A 66 -2.96 -11.63 -12.81
N GLU A 67 -1.76 -11.10 -12.73
CA GLU A 67 -1.52 -9.68 -12.40
C GLU A 67 -2.25 -8.72 -13.36
N ARG A 68 -2.30 -9.06 -14.66
CA ARG A 68 -3.04 -8.23 -15.63
C ARG A 68 -4.52 -8.14 -15.29
N ILE A 69 -5.17 -9.26 -14.96
CA ILE A 69 -6.60 -9.29 -14.58
C ILE A 69 -6.79 -8.54 -13.25
N ARG A 70 -5.86 -8.70 -12.31
CA ARG A 70 -5.89 -7.98 -11.03
C ARG A 70 -5.83 -6.47 -11.23
N HIS A 71 -4.98 -5.98 -12.14
CA HIS A 71 -4.87 -4.55 -12.47
C HIS A 71 -6.13 -4.00 -13.14
N GLU A 72 -6.67 -4.73 -14.12
CA GLU A 72 -7.92 -4.37 -14.78
C GLU A 72 -9.06 -4.28 -13.74
N GLN A 73 -9.16 -5.26 -12.84
CA GLN A 73 -10.18 -5.29 -11.78
C GLN A 73 -10.02 -4.18 -10.74
N ILE A 74 -8.79 -3.86 -10.33
CA ILE A 74 -8.51 -2.74 -9.42
C ILE A 74 -8.83 -1.41 -10.11
N GLY A 75 -8.47 -1.25 -11.39
CA GLY A 75 -8.82 -0.08 -12.18
C GLY A 75 -10.32 0.13 -12.32
N GLU A 76 -11.09 -0.93 -12.57
CA GLU A 76 -12.55 -0.91 -12.62
C GLU A 76 -13.17 -0.57 -11.25
N LEU A 77 -12.65 -1.18 -10.18
CA LEU A 77 -13.08 -0.90 -8.81
C LEU A 77 -12.87 0.58 -8.45
N ARG A 78 -11.71 1.13 -8.80
CA ARG A 78 -11.39 2.55 -8.62
C ARG A 78 -12.36 3.46 -9.36
N GLN A 79 -12.70 3.13 -10.62
CA GLN A 79 -13.68 3.89 -11.40
C GLN A 79 -15.06 3.85 -10.76
N LEU A 80 -15.51 2.67 -10.28
CA LEU A 80 -16.80 2.51 -9.59
C LEU A 80 -16.84 3.32 -8.29
N VAL A 81 -15.79 3.24 -7.48
CA VAL A 81 -15.67 4.01 -6.23
C VAL A 81 -15.66 5.51 -6.50
N GLY A 82 -14.96 5.96 -7.55
CA GLY A 82 -14.97 7.36 -7.97
C GLY A 82 -16.33 7.82 -8.50
N MET A 83 -17.07 6.95 -9.21
CA MET A 83 -18.44 7.27 -9.65
C MET A 83 -19.41 7.36 -8.48
N LEU A 84 -19.36 6.42 -7.53
CA LEU A 84 -20.15 6.45 -6.30
C LEU A 84 -19.91 7.73 -5.51
N GLY A 85 -18.63 8.10 -5.33
CA GLY A 85 -18.24 9.34 -4.66
C GLY A 85 -18.87 10.58 -5.31
N ARG A 86 -18.75 10.71 -6.66
CA ARG A 86 -19.38 11.82 -7.39
C ARG A 86 -20.90 11.82 -7.32
N THR A 87 -21.53 10.64 -7.38
CA THR A 87 -23.00 10.51 -7.30
C THR A 87 -23.50 10.96 -5.94
N ILE A 88 -22.85 10.57 -4.86
CA ILE A 88 -23.20 10.98 -3.50
C ILE A 88 -23.02 12.49 -3.35
N GLN A 89 -21.92 13.06 -3.85
CA GLN A 89 -21.63 14.49 -3.76
C GLN A 89 -22.64 15.36 -4.50
N ASN A 90 -23.18 14.88 -5.63
CA ASN A 90 -24.07 15.64 -6.51
C ASN A 90 -25.56 15.44 -6.21
N GLN A 91 -25.93 14.63 -5.22
CA GLN A 91 -27.34 14.39 -4.86
C GLN A 91 -27.78 15.25 -3.67
N PRO A 92 -28.68 16.22 -3.84
CA PRO A 92 -29.10 17.13 -2.78
C PRO A 92 -30.03 16.50 -1.72
N ILE A 93 -30.42 15.25 -1.86
CA ILE A 93 -31.40 14.58 -1.00
C ILE A 93 -30.76 13.74 0.12
N ILE A 94 -29.48 13.42 0.00
CA ILE A 94 -28.76 12.72 1.06
C ILE A 94 -28.09 13.79 1.91
N SER A 95 -28.81 14.27 2.90
CA SER A 95 -28.27 15.28 3.80
C SER A 95 -27.36 14.62 4.82
N THR A 96 -26.33 15.37 5.15
CA THR A 96 -25.67 15.36 6.43
C THR A 96 -24.54 14.36 6.66
N ASP A 97 -24.04 14.36 7.85
CA ASP A 97 -22.79 13.78 8.34
C ASP A 97 -22.48 12.36 7.86
N GLU A 98 -23.50 11.53 7.66
CA GLU A 98 -23.33 10.13 7.15
C GLU A 98 -22.85 10.08 5.70
N THR A 99 -23.34 10.97 4.88
CA THR A 99 -22.97 11.02 3.44
C THR A 99 -21.57 11.58 3.27
N THR A 100 -21.22 12.60 4.06
CA THR A 100 -19.88 13.17 4.06
C THR A 100 -18.87 12.14 4.54
N ALA A 101 -19.17 11.43 5.63
CA ALA A 101 -18.33 10.37 6.14
C ALA A 101 -18.16 9.21 5.14
N LEU A 102 -19.23 8.79 4.46
CA LEU A 102 -19.17 7.76 3.41
C LEU A 102 -18.33 8.22 2.21
N PHE A 103 -18.44 9.51 1.85
CA PHE A 103 -17.64 10.09 0.77
C PHE A 103 -16.15 10.14 1.14
N GLU A 104 -15.83 10.53 2.37
CA GLU A 104 -14.45 10.52 2.88
C GLU A 104 -13.86 9.11 2.87
N VAL A 105 -14.59 8.11 3.38
CA VAL A 105 -14.16 6.71 3.35
C VAL A 105 -13.90 6.22 1.92
N VAL A 106 -14.80 6.55 0.98
CA VAL A 106 -14.65 6.17 -0.42
C VAL A 106 -13.43 6.84 -1.06
N THR A 107 -13.20 8.12 -0.75
CA THR A 107 -12.06 8.87 -1.28
C THR A 107 -10.74 8.33 -0.71
N ASP A 108 -10.68 8.09 0.59
CA ASP A 108 -9.51 7.53 1.26
C ASP A 108 -9.20 6.12 0.76
N TYR A 109 -10.23 5.29 0.55
CA TYR A 109 -10.07 3.96 -0.03
C TYR A 109 -9.54 4.03 -1.47
N THR A 110 -10.07 4.93 -2.30
CA THR A 110 -9.60 5.11 -3.69
C THR A 110 -8.12 5.49 -3.72
N TYR A 111 -7.71 6.39 -2.85
CA TYR A 111 -6.31 6.79 -2.79
C TYR A 111 -5.40 5.68 -2.24
N ALA A 112 -5.83 4.94 -1.24
CA ALA A 112 -5.09 3.79 -0.73
C ALA A 112 -4.86 2.76 -1.85
N LEU A 113 -5.85 2.53 -2.73
CA LEU A 113 -5.71 1.69 -3.92
C LEU A 113 -4.68 2.26 -4.92
N ASP A 114 -4.67 3.58 -5.16
CA ASP A 114 -3.66 4.22 -6.01
C ASP A 114 -2.25 4.04 -5.44
N THR A 115 -2.10 4.18 -4.14
CA THR A 115 -0.82 3.99 -3.45
C THR A 115 -0.36 2.54 -3.52
N LEU A 116 -1.26 1.57 -3.34
CA LEU A 116 -0.96 0.15 -3.48
C LEU A 116 -0.57 -0.21 -4.92
N ASP A 117 -1.23 0.37 -5.92
CA ASP A 117 -0.89 0.17 -7.33
C ASP A 117 0.54 0.67 -7.64
N ASN A 118 0.88 1.87 -7.16
CA ASN A 118 2.24 2.41 -7.29
C ASN A 118 3.27 1.58 -6.51
N TYR A 119 2.89 0.99 -5.37
CA TYR A 119 3.72 0.06 -4.61
C TYR A 119 4.06 -1.19 -5.43
N ASP A 120 3.05 -1.83 -6.03
CA ASP A 120 3.21 -3.05 -6.82
C ASP A 120 4.12 -2.85 -8.05
N TYR A 121 4.24 -1.60 -8.55
CA TYR A 121 5.10 -1.25 -9.68
C TYR A 121 6.43 -0.59 -9.33
N GLU A 122 6.77 -0.49 -8.05
CA GLU A 122 7.98 0.21 -7.56
C GLU A 122 8.06 1.69 -8.03
N ARG A 123 6.90 2.32 -8.25
CA ARG A 123 6.80 3.70 -8.76
C ARG A 123 6.61 4.74 -7.67
N LEU A 124 6.59 4.32 -6.39
CA LEU A 124 6.42 5.26 -5.29
C LEU A 124 7.59 6.24 -5.24
N SER A 125 7.28 7.52 -5.30
CA SER A 125 8.20 8.61 -5.03
C SER A 125 7.81 9.33 -3.74
N ILE A 126 8.74 10.06 -3.15
CA ILE A 126 8.49 10.95 -2.01
C ILE A 126 8.43 12.37 -2.55
N ASP A 127 7.22 12.92 -2.63
CA ASP A 127 6.97 14.25 -3.16
C ASP A 127 6.21 15.12 -2.15
N LYS A 128 6.27 16.44 -2.33
CA LYS A 128 5.49 17.44 -1.57
C LYS A 128 5.62 17.31 -0.06
N THR A 129 6.82 17.06 0.43
CA THR A 129 7.10 16.87 1.85
C THR A 129 7.44 18.18 2.57
N THR A 130 7.25 18.21 3.89
CA THR A 130 7.51 19.34 4.77
C THR A 130 8.95 19.29 5.28
N LYS A 131 9.77 20.28 4.91
CA LYS A 131 11.19 20.37 5.33
C LYS A 131 11.37 21.11 6.64
N GLU A 132 10.46 22.03 6.99
CA GLU A 132 10.53 22.76 8.23
C GLU A 132 10.03 21.86 9.38
N GLU A 133 10.91 21.60 10.34
CA GLU A 133 10.63 20.77 11.53
C GLU A 133 10.69 21.66 12.79
N PRO A 134 9.59 22.29 13.18
CA PRO A 134 9.54 23.15 14.37
C PRO A 134 9.66 22.34 15.68
N PHE A 135 9.37 21.06 15.67
CA PHE A 135 9.43 20.19 16.81
C PHE A 135 10.39 19.01 16.58
N HIS A 136 11.43 18.94 17.43
CA HIS A 136 12.40 17.85 17.44
C HIS A 136 12.06 16.79 18.50
N ALA A 137 11.85 15.54 18.08
CA ALA A 137 11.58 14.45 19.00
C ALA A 137 12.87 14.04 19.73
N THR A 138 12.83 14.03 21.05
CA THR A 138 13.86 13.45 21.90
C THR A 138 13.33 12.21 22.61
N TYR A 139 14.23 11.39 23.13
CA TYR A 139 13.84 10.23 23.93
C TYR A 139 12.96 10.66 25.13
N GLU A 140 13.32 11.74 25.81
CA GLU A 140 12.63 12.21 27.01
C GLU A 140 11.19 12.68 26.71
N ASN A 141 11.00 13.47 25.63
CA ASN A 141 9.66 13.95 25.29
C ASN A 141 8.78 12.84 24.69
N ALA A 142 9.38 11.87 24.02
CA ALA A 142 8.67 10.69 23.53
C ALA A 142 8.22 9.77 24.69
N MET A 143 9.06 9.57 25.70
CA MET A 143 8.69 8.82 26.91
C MET A 143 7.57 9.51 27.69
N GLN A 144 7.59 10.85 27.81
CA GLN A 144 6.48 11.60 28.43
C GLN A 144 5.15 11.38 27.67
N ALA A 145 5.20 11.32 26.33
CA ALA A 145 4.01 11.02 25.54
C ALA A 145 3.50 9.58 25.80
N ILE A 146 4.40 8.61 25.99
CA ILE A 146 4.06 7.23 26.34
C ILE A 146 3.48 7.14 27.75
N ASP A 147 4.02 7.88 28.71
CA ASP A 147 3.50 7.91 30.08
C ASP A 147 2.07 8.48 30.12
N GLY A 148 1.81 9.56 29.38
CA GLY A 148 0.44 10.07 29.23
C GLY A 148 -0.52 9.07 28.57
N LEU A 149 -0.03 8.24 27.64
CA LEU A 149 -0.80 7.16 27.05
C LEU A 149 -1.07 6.04 28.05
N ARG A 150 -0.09 5.70 28.90
CA ARG A 150 -0.22 4.73 29.98
C ARG A 150 -1.29 5.13 30.99
N GLU A 151 -1.33 6.38 31.40
CA GLU A 151 -2.33 6.90 32.33
C GLU A 151 -3.74 6.81 31.74
N LYS A 152 -3.88 7.07 30.45
CA LYS A 152 -5.18 7.10 29.77
C LYS A 152 -5.72 5.72 29.39
N PHE A 153 -4.84 4.78 29.01
CA PHE A 153 -5.21 3.49 28.41
C PHE A 153 -4.52 2.30 29.07
N GLY A 154 -3.74 2.49 30.11
CA GLY A 154 -2.93 1.49 30.77
C GLY A 154 -3.75 0.48 31.55
N GLY A 155 -4.28 -0.54 30.85
CA GLY A 155 -4.89 -1.72 31.50
C GLY A 155 -3.87 -2.79 31.92
N SER A 156 -2.63 -2.73 31.43
CA SER A 156 -1.56 -3.69 31.72
C SER A 156 -0.40 -3.01 32.43
N VAL A 157 0.08 -3.62 33.51
CA VAL A 157 1.29 -3.16 34.24
C VAL A 157 2.54 -3.17 33.33
N LEU A 158 2.52 -3.96 32.27
CA LEU A 158 3.64 -4.11 31.33
C LEU A 158 3.60 -3.09 30.18
N PHE A 159 2.49 -2.34 30.03
CA PHE A 159 2.34 -1.38 28.94
C PHE A 159 3.40 -0.29 29.00
N GLY A 160 4.12 -0.09 27.90
CA GLY A 160 5.15 0.95 27.78
C GLY A 160 6.42 0.73 28.61
N ASN A 161 6.58 -0.45 29.23
CA ASN A 161 7.83 -0.79 29.90
C ASN A 161 8.86 -1.19 28.86
N GLU A 162 9.98 -0.48 28.78
CA GLU A 162 11.08 -0.78 27.88
C GLU A 162 11.73 -2.12 28.24
N LYS A 163 12.13 -2.86 27.22
CA LYS A 163 12.90 -4.11 27.37
C LYS A 163 14.40 -3.85 27.34
N ASP A 164 14.81 -2.86 26.54
CA ASP A 164 16.20 -2.52 26.26
C ASP A 164 16.29 -1.09 25.67
N ASP A 165 17.48 -0.67 25.25
CA ASP A 165 17.75 0.65 24.68
C ASP A 165 17.26 0.82 23.21
N SER A 166 16.52 -0.13 22.66
CA SER A 166 16.10 -0.09 21.25
C SER A 166 15.14 1.07 20.93
N PHE A 167 14.32 1.50 21.89
CA PHE A 167 13.47 2.66 21.71
C PHE A 167 14.28 3.96 21.60
N LYS A 168 15.26 4.15 22.47
CA LYS A 168 16.19 5.29 22.40
C LYS A 168 16.95 5.31 21.08
N SER A 169 17.38 4.13 20.63
CA SER A 169 17.99 3.96 19.31
C SER A 169 17.03 4.32 18.17
N SER A 170 15.74 3.96 18.27
CA SER A 170 14.73 4.29 17.27
C SER A 170 14.53 5.80 17.12
N ILE A 171 14.49 6.55 18.22
CA ILE A 171 14.44 8.02 18.20
C ILE A 171 15.69 8.61 17.53
N GLY A 172 16.89 8.11 17.88
CA GLY A 172 18.12 8.57 17.25
C GLY A 172 18.19 8.28 15.74
N GLN A 173 17.64 7.16 15.30
CA GLN A 173 17.68 6.76 13.89
C GLN A 173 16.89 7.66 12.94
N ILE A 174 15.80 8.28 13.38
CA ILE A 174 15.03 9.20 12.51
C ILE A 174 15.80 10.49 12.18
N TYR A 175 16.85 10.80 12.95
CA TYR A 175 17.74 11.95 12.75
C TYR A 175 19.13 11.55 12.25
N GLN A 176 19.28 10.34 11.75
CA GLN A 176 20.54 9.84 11.25
C GLN A 176 20.98 10.58 9.99
N THR A 177 22.27 10.90 9.91
CA THR A 177 22.88 11.57 8.74
C THR A 177 23.86 10.65 8.03
N PHE A 178 24.01 10.83 6.74
CA PHE A 178 25.05 10.20 5.93
C PHE A 178 25.71 11.25 5.03
N GLY A 179 27.04 11.36 5.10
CA GLY A 179 27.77 12.36 4.32
C GLY A 179 27.45 13.82 4.70
N GLY A 180 26.86 14.06 5.89
CA GLY A 180 26.43 15.39 6.34
C GLY A 180 24.99 15.75 5.95
N GLU A 181 24.29 14.88 5.22
CA GLU A 181 22.87 15.05 4.87
C GLU A 181 21.98 14.11 5.70
N GLU A 182 20.79 14.55 6.05
CA GLU A 182 19.79 13.72 6.75
C GLU A 182 19.30 12.60 5.85
N LEU A 183 19.21 11.38 6.39
CA LEU A 183 18.63 10.24 5.66
C LEU A 183 17.11 10.39 5.47
N TYR A 184 16.45 11.11 6.36
CA TYR A 184 15.00 11.38 6.35
C TYR A 184 14.79 12.89 6.45
N PRO A 185 14.90 13.65 5.32
CA PRO A 185 14.98 15.12 5.35
C PRO A 185 13.62 15.80 5.59
N SER A 186 12.51 15.08 5.65
CA SER A 186 11.18 15.65 5.87
C SER A 186 10.52 15.14 7.14
N VAL A 187 9.56 15.91 7.65
CA VAL A 187 8.77 15.55 8.82
C VAL A 187 8.00 14.24 8.58
N GLU A 188 7.45 14.09 7.37
CA GLU A 188 6.70 12.89 6.99
C GLU A 188 7.58 11.64 6.95
N GLU A 189 8.81 11.74 6.44
CA GLU A 189 9.76 10.62 6.42
C GLU A 189 10.19 10.23 7.83
N LYS A 190 10.50 11.22 8.69
CA LYS A 190 10.82 10.98 10.09
C LYS A 190 9.65 10.34 10.84
N ALA A 191 8.42 10.82 10.62
CA ALA A 191 7.22 10.22 11.19
C ALA A 191 7.01 8.78 10.74
N ALA A 192 7.15 8.51 9.44
CA ALA A 192 7.03 7.18 8.86
C ALA A 192 8.09 6.22 9.41
N MET A 193 9.35 6.69 9.52
CA MET A 193 10.42 5.91 10.14
C MET A 193 10.17 5.63 11.61
N LEU A 194 9.65 6.60 12.37
CA LEU A 194 9.30 6.42 13.78
C LEU A 194 8.23 5.32 13.92
N LEU A 195 7.16 5.39 13.11
CA LEU A 195 6.13 4.36 13.06
C LEU A 195 6.71 2.98 12.74
N TYR A 196 7.58 2.91 11.74
CA TYR A 196 8.22 1.67 11.30
C TYR A 196 9.10 1.06 12.41
N LEU A 197 10.04 1.85 12.94
CA LEU A 197 11.02 1.37 13.91
C LEU A 197 10.37 0.92 15.22
N VAL A 198 9.45 1.70 15.78
CA VAL A 198 8.78 1.35 17.03
C VAL A 198 7.90 0.11 16.87
N THR A 199 7.28 -0.06 15.68
CA THR A 199 6.51 -1.27 15.38
C THR A 199 7.41 -2.51 15.24
N LYS A 200 8.56 -2.39 14.57
CA LYS A 200 9.46 -3.52 14.26
C LYS A 200 10.36 -3.93 15.40
N ASN A 201 10.91 -2.97 16.14
CA ASN A 201 11.90 -3.26 17.17
C ASN A 201 11.31 -3.90 18.42
N HIS A 202 9.98 -3.85 18.60
CA HIS A 202 9.31 -4.41 19.78
C HIS A 202 9.94 -3.97 21.09
N SER A 203 10.32 -2.70 21.20
CA SER A 203 11.08 -2.12 22.30
C SER A 203 10.40 -2.21 23.67
N PHE A 204 9.07 -2.38 23.68
CA PHE A 204 8.27 -2.43 24.90
C PHE A 204 7.72 -3.82 25.19
N SER A 205 7.52 -4.10 26.47
CA SER A 205 6.99 -5.39 26.94
C SER A 205 5.55 -5.61 26.50
N ASP A 206 4.75 -4.53 26.39
CA ASP A 206 3.39 -4.54 25.86
C ASP A 206 3.08 -3.21 25.19
N GLY A 207 2.12 -3.22 24.24
CA GLY A 207 1.58 -2.03 23.60
C GLY A 207 2.35 -1.49 22.39
N ASN A 208 3.37 -2.19 21.86
CA ASN A 208 4.27 -1.66 20.81
C ASN A 208 3.53 -1.03 19.62
N LYS A 209 2.50 -1.69 19.05
CA LYS A 209 1.73 -1.15 17.92
C LYS A 209 0.96 0.13 18.29
N ARG A 210 0.37 0.16 19.49
CA ARG A 210 -0.39 1.30 19.98
C ARG A 210 0.54 2.49 20.28
N ILE A 211 1.68 2.21 20.90
CA ILE A 211 2.73 3.21 21.18
C ILE A 211 3.25 3.78 19.85
N ALA A 212 3.58 2.93 18.86
CA ALA A 212 4.04 3.37 17.56
C ALA A 212 3.03 4.30 16.86
N ALA A 213 1.75 3.91 16.82
CA ALA A 213 0.68 4.73 16.25
C ALA A 213 0.51 6.06 17.00
N THR A 214 0.57 6.04 18.33
CA THR A 214 0.43 7.27 19.14
C THR A 214 1.61 8.20 18.92
N LEU A 215 2.85 7.72 18.94
CA LEU A 215 4.04 8.52 18.69
C LEU A 215 4.07 9.11 17.28
N PHE A 216 3.60 8.37 16.29
CA PHE A 216 3.41 8.87 14.94
C PHE A 216 2.46 10.07 14.89
N LEU A 217 1.26 9.95 15.47
CA LEU A 217 0.29 11.04 15.55
C LEU A 217 0.81 12.22 16.38
N TRP A 218 1.46 11.94 17.49
CA TRP A 218 2.07 12.94 18.36
C TRP A 218 3.16 13.74 17.61
N PHE A 219 4.02 13.07 16.83
CA PHE A 219 5.08 13.72 16.06
C PHE A 219 4.50 14.61 14.96
N LEU A 220 3.52 14.12 14.21
CA LEU A 220 2.83 14.91 13.18
C LEU A 220 2.09 16.12 13.79
N ASN A 221 1.44 15.94 14.95
CA ASN A 221 0.71 17.00 15.63
C ASN A 221 1.62 18.13 16.11
N ASN A 222 2.75 17.79 16.74
CA ASN A 222 3.71 18.78 17.25
C ASN A 222 4.44 19.51 16.11
N ASN A 223 4.54 18.90 14.94
CA ASN A 223 5.05 19.52 13.71
C ASN A 223 3.96 20.24 12.88
N GLY A 224 2.71 20.30 13.37
CA GLY A 224 1.64 21.06 12.74
C GLY A 224 1.06 20.43 11.46
N ILE A 225 1.40 19.17 11.14
CA ILE A 225 0.98 18.51 9.91
C ILE A 225 0.01 17.33 10.13
N LEU A 226 -0.53 17.15 11.34
CA LEU A 226 -1.54 16.11 11.60
C LEU A 226 -2.88 16.42 10.93
N TYR A 227 -3.26 17.70 10.92
CA TYR A 227 -4.52 18.17 10.37
C TYR A 227 -4.30 19.01 9.12
N ARG A 228 -5.28 18.98 8.21
CA ARG A 228 -5.36 19.88 7.06
C ARG A 228 -5.91 21.24 7.49
N GLU A 229 -5.89 22.21 6.59
CA GLU A 229 -6.45 23.55 6.82
C GLU A 229 -7.96 23.52 7.13
N ASP A 230 -8.68 22.52 6.59
CA ASP A 230 -10.11 22.30 6.84
C ASP A 230 -10.40 21.61 8.19
N GLY A 231 -9.36 21.28 8.97
CA GLY A 231 -9.46 20.60 10.26
C GLY A 231 -9.57 19.08 10.18
N SER A 232 -9.62 18.49 8.98
CA SER A 232 -9.62 17.03 8.82
C SER A 232 -8.24 16.44 9.11
N LYS A 233 -8.18 15.20 9.64
CA LYS A 233 -6.90 14.49 9.78
C LYS A 233 -6.33 14.15 8.42
N ARG A 234 -5.01 14.25 8.24
CA ARG A 234 -4.33 13.84 7.02
C ARG A 234 -4.39 12.32 6.79
N LEU A 235 -4.39 11.54 7.86
CA LEU A 235 -4.49 10.10 7.83
C LEU A 235 -5.64 9.63 8.73
N ALA A 236 -6.55 8.83 8.17
CA ALA A 236 -7.66 8.27 8.92
C ALA A 236 -7.18 7.22 9.94
N ASP A 237 -7.89 7.09 11.07
CA ASP A 237 -7.50 6.20 12.17
C ASP A 237 -7.49 4.72 11.74
N ASN A 238 -8.44 4.29 10.90
CA ASN A 238 -8.49 2.93 10.35
C ASN A 238 -7.32 2.66 9.40
N THR A 239 -6.91 3.64 8.60
CA THR A 239 -5.74 3.55 7.73
C THR A 239 -4.46 3.41 8.56
N LEU A 240 -4.32 4.15 9.65
CA LEU A 240 -3.17 4.03 10.56
C LEU A 240 -3.09 2.63 11.19
N VAL A 241 -4.22 2.06 11.61
CA VAL A 241 -4.26 0.68 12.12
C VAL A 241 -3.79 -0.30 11.05
N ALA A 242 -4.30 -0.19 9.82
CA ALA A 242 -3.89 -1.04 8.71
C ALA A 242 -2.38 -0.93 8.42
N LEU A 243 -1.84 0.30 8.36
CA LEU A 243 -0.40 0.53 8.17
C LEU A 243 0.45 -0.11 9.27
N THR A 244 0.03 0.02 10.52
CA THR A 244 0.75 -0.58 11.66
C THR A 244 0.80 -2.11 11.55
N LEU A 245 -0.30 -2.74 11.09
CA LEU A 245 -0.34 -4.18 10.83
C LEU A 245 0.54 -4.57 9.63
N MET A 246 0.48 -3.83 8.52
CA MET A 246 1.33 -4.06 7.35
C MET A 246 2.82 -3.96 7.71
N ILE A 247 3.20 -2.93 8.46
CA ILE A 247 4.57 -2.77 8.95
C ILE A 247 4.99 -3.98 9.80
N ALA A 248 4.14 -4.42 10.74
CA ALA A 248 4.45 -5.57 11.60
C ALA A 248 4.76 -6.83 10.80
N GLU A 249 4.02 -7.08 9.72
CA GLU A 249 4.16 -8.25 8.84
C GLU A 249 5.22 -8.05 7.73
N SER A 250 5.67 -6.82 7.45
CA SER A 250 6.64 -6.53 6.39
C SER A 250 8.00 -7.18 6.68
N LYS A 251 8.77 -7.45 5.64
CA LYS A 251 10.17 -7.90 5.76
C LYS A 251 11.10 -6.70 5.88
N THR A 252 12.31 -6.93 6.37
CA THR A 252 13.31 -5.86 6.54
C THR A 252 13.67 -5.18 5.21
N GLU A 253 13.69 -5.95 4.12
CA GLU A 253 13.98 -5.46 2.77
C GLU A 253 12.87 -4.54 2.22
N GLU A 254 11.67 -4.61 2.79
CA GLU A 254 10.51 -3.82 2.39
C GLU A 254 10.41 -2.48 3.15
N LYS A 255 11.37 -2.17 4.03
CA LYS A 255 11.38 -0.95 4.86
C LYS A 255 11.17 0.32 4.03
N ASP A 256 11.98 0.53 3.00
CA ASP A 256 11.96 1.76 2.22
C ASP A 256 10.64 1.95 1.48
N VAL A 257 10.05 0.84 1.03
CA VAL A 257 8.73 0.86 0.40
C VAL A 257 7.64 1.18 1.41
N MET A 258 7.67 0.59 2.61
CA MET A 258 6.71 0.90 3.67
C MET A 258 6.77 2.36 4.10
N VAL A 259 7.98 2.94 4.23
CA VAL A 259 8.16 4.36 4.51
C VAL A 259 7.53 5.21 3.41
N LYS A 260 7.79 4.91 2.13
CA LYS A 260 7.18 5.61 0.99
C LYS A 260 5.66 5.53 1.00
N VAL A 261 5.08 4.36 1.30
CA VAL A 261 3.62 4.18 1.42
C VAL A 261 3.06 5.12 2.49
N VAL A 262 3.67 5.15 3.69
CA VAL A 262 3.22 6.00 4.79
C VAL A 262 3.30 7.48 4.41
N VAL A 263 4.43 7.94 3.84
CA VAL A 263 4.62 9.32 3.40
C VAL A 263 3.58 9.73 2.36
N ASN A 264 3.36 8.88 1.35
CA ASN A 264 2.35 9.16 0.31
C ASN A 264 0.94 9.28 0.89
N LEU A 265 0.58 8.45 1.88
CA LEU A 265 -0.73 8.52 2.54
C LEU A 265 -0.89 9.77 3.42
N ILE A 266 0.19 10.28 4.04
CA ILE A 266 0.17 11.56 4.74
C ILE A 266 -0.08 12.71 3.76
N ASN A 267 0.58 12.68 2.58
CA ASN A 267 0.62 13.77 1.60
C ASN A 267 -0.48 13.69 0.52
N GLN A 268 -1.47 12.89 0.73
CA GLN A 268 -2.53 12.55 -0.21
C GLN A 268 -3.20 13.74 -0.94
N LYS A 269 -3.24 14.92 -0.35
CA LYS A 269 -3.95 16.10 -0.88
C LYS A 269 -3.10 17.38 -0.87
N ASN A 270 -1.77 17.24 -0.88
CA ASN A 270 -0.88 18.40 -0.99
C ASN A 270 -0.63 18.81 -2.44
#